data_07917750e19d64207ad650c5212ecf98
#
_entry.id   07917750e19d64207ad650c5212ecf98
#
_cell.length_a   1.000
_cell.length_b   1.000
_cell.length_c   1.000
_cell.angle_alpha   90.00
_cell.angle_beta   90.00
_cell.angle_gamma   90.00
#
_symmetry.space_group_name_H-M   'P 1'
#
loop_
_entity.id
_entity.type
_entity.pdbx_description
1 polymer ?
#
loop_
_entity_poly.entity_id
_entity_poly.type
_entity_poly.pdbx_seq_one_letter_code
_entity_poly.pdbx_strand_id
1 'polypeptide(L)'
;MSIMLAMPLAYLGAALVGALIPVNAGWREPDHGITIYLADNGVHVDLILPASAHGLDWRPLLPKSDFDQVPADAGWVAFGAGERRVYLETPTWGDITPRTLWAATTGGERVMHVEWTRDPTYAARAIRLTPEQYRRLWAAIRAGFALDLNGQPVRIDHPGYGPRDAFYEGVGKASAIDTCNQWIASRLRLAGVKASLWSPFVQGLTWRYRKADHST
;
A
#
# COMPACT_ATOMS: atom_id res chain seq x y z
N MET A 1 0.10 25.29 27.29
CA MET A 1 -0.06 25.44 25.82
C MET A 1 1.13 24.98 25.01
N SER A 2 2.36 25.07 25.52
CA SER A 2 3.59 24.70 24.74
C SER A 2 3.78 23.21 24.46
N ILE A 3 3.39 22.28 25.34
CA ILE A 3 3.58 20.82 25.17
C ILE A 3 2.64 20.23 24.12
N MET A 4 1.41 20.74 23.99
CA MET A 4 0.44 20.22 23.02
C MET A 4 0.85 20.47 21.55
N LEU A 5 1.64 21.49 21.27
CA LEU A 5 2.18 21.78 19.92
C LEU A 5 3.53 21.11 19.67
N ALA A 6 4.30 20.82 20.71
CA ALA A 6 5.63 20.23 20.57
C ALA A 6 5.60 18.80 19.98
N MET A 7 4.64 17.96 20.38
CA MET A 7 4.54 16.59 19.87
C MET A 7 4.20 16.52 18.37
N PRO A 8 3.17 17.21 17.86
CA PRO A 8 2.90 17.26 16.43
C PRO A 8 4.08 17.81 15.61
N LEU A 9 4.73 18.86 16.07
CA LEU A 9 5.90 19.42 15.38
C LEU A 9 7.09 18.46 15.36
N ALA A 10 7.35 17.77 16.47
CA ALA A 10 8.39 16.74 16.55
C ALA A 10 8.08 15.56 15.59
N TYR A 11 6.81 15.12 15.51
CA TYR A 11 6.37 14.09 14.58
C TYR A 11 6.57 14.52 13.12
N LEU A 12 6.16 15.74 12.76
CA LEU A 12 6.36 16.28 11.41
C LEU A 12 7.85 16.43 11.07
N GLY A 13 8.65 16.91 12.00
CA GLY A 13 10.11 17.01 11.84
C GLY A 13 10.76 15.64 11.63
N ALA A 14 10.38 14.65 12.45
CA ALA A 14 10.86 13.28 12.30
C ALA A 14 10.42 12.66 10.96
N ALA A 15 9.17 12.90 10.53
CA ALA A 15 8.66 12.44 9.25
C ALA A 15 9.44 13.05 8.08
N LEU A 16 9.75 14.35 8.14
CA LEU A 16 10.58 15.02 7.13
C LEU A 16 11.98 14.41 7.08
N VAL A 17 12.65 14.26 8.23
CA VAL A 17 13.98 13.64 8.30
C VAL A 17 13.95 12.20 7.77
N GLY A 18 12.98 11.39 8.20
CA GLY A 18 12.81 10.03 7.75
C GLY A 18 12.54 9.92 6.24
N ALA A 19 11.77 10.87 5.69
CA ALA A 19 11.51 10.96 4.25
C ALA A 19 12.78 11.28 3.45
N LEU A 20 13.69 12.08 3.98
CA LEU A 20 14.94 12.48 3.31
C LEU A 20 16.00 11.37 3.32
N ILE A 21 16.01 10.50 4.32
CA ILE A 21 17.01 9.41 4.44
C ILE A 21 16.61 8.26 3.49
N PRO A 22 17.41 7.95 2.45
CA PRO A 22 17.14 6.84 1.56
C PRO A 22 17.62 5.51 2.15
N VAL A 23 16.79 4.49 2.07
CA VAL A 23 17.21 3.09 2.18
C VAL A 23 17.41 2.55 0.77
N ASN A 24 18.31 1.62 0.57
CA ASN A 24 18.74 1.12 -0.74
C ASN A 24 19.23 2.26 -1.66
N ALA A 25 20.07 3.16 -1.13
CA ALA A 25 20.48 4.40 -1.79
C ALA A 25 21.16 4.15 -3.17
N GLY A 26 21.84 3.02 -3.34
CA GLY A 26 22.48 2.61 -4.59
C GLY A 26 21.52 2.08 -5.67
N TRP A 27 20.24 1.87 -5.36
CA TRP A 27 19.27 1.38 -6.33
C TRP A 27 19.11 2.36 -7.50
N ARG A 28 19.10 1.80 -8.70
CA ARG A 28 18.75 2.49 -9.93
C ARG A 28 17.62 1.74 -10.61
N GLU A 29 16.69 2.48 -11.16
CA GLU A 29 15.60 1.89 -11.94
C GLU A 29 16.19 1.20 -13.17
N PRO A 30 15.86 -0.09 -13.44
CA PRO A 30 16.36 -0.79 -14.61
C PRO A 30 15.73 -0.26 -15.89
N ASP A 31 16.47 -0.31 -17.01
CA ASP A 31 15.97 0.11 -18.32
C ASP A 31 14.82 -0.77 -18.81
N HIS A 32 14.84 -2.06 -18.43
CA HIS A 32 13.81 -3.06 -18.76
C HIS A 32 13.39 -3.82 -17.51
N GLY A 33 12.12 -4.24 -17.45
CA GLY A 33 11.61 -5.00 -16.30
C GLY A 33 10.11 -4.98 -16.17
N ILE A 34 9.63 -5.33 -14.99
CA ILE A 34 8.22 -5.34 -14.65
C ILE A 34 7.84 -3.97 -14.10
N THR A 35 6.90 -3.30 -14.73
CA THR A 35 6.37 -2.04 -14.24
C THR A 35 5.34 -2.30 -13.14
N ILE A 36 5.46 -1.58 -12.06
CA ILE A 36 4.47 -1.45 -10.98
C ILE A 36 4.11 0.02 -10.84
N TYR A 37 3.02 0.33 -10.15
CA TYR A 37 2.56 1.71 -10.01
C TYR A 37 2.27 2.04 -8.55
N LEU A 38 2.40 3.33 -8.22
CA LEU A 38 1.90 3.93 -6.99
C LEU A 38 0.75 4.87 -7.37
N ALA A 39 -0.44 4.55 -6.89
CA ALA A 39 -1.61 5.43 -7.00
C ALA A 39 -1.84 6.13 -5.67
N ASP A 40 -1.98 7.45 -5.67
CA ASP A 40 -2.27 8.22 -4.47
C ASP A 40 -3.55 9.03 -4.62
N ASN A 41 -4.28 9.18 -3.52
CA ASN A 41 -5.45 10.04 -3.40
C ASN A 41 -5.19 11.28 -2.53
N GLY A 42 -3.91 11.62 -2.32
CA GLY A 42 -3.45 12.73 -1.48
C GLY A 42 -3.20 12.35 -0.01
N VAL A 43 -3.69 11.21 0.45
CA VAL A 43 -3.57 10.75 1.84
C VAL A 43 -3.03 9.35 1.94
N HIS A 44 -3.49 8.49 1.07
CA HIS A 44 -3.16 7.08 1.00
C HIS A 44 -2.53 6.77 -0.36
N VAL A 45 -1.61 5.80 -0.35
CA VAL A 45 -1.00 5.25 -1.56
C VAL A 45 -1.33 3.78 -1.66
N ASP A 46 -1.80 3.36 -2.82
CA ASP A 46 -1.89 1.96 -3.21
C ASP A 46 -0.72 1.55 -4.09
N LEU A 47 -0.30 0.31 -3.93
CA LEU A 47 0.73 -0.32 -4.74
C LEU A 47 0.07 -1.24 -5.76
N ILE A 48 0.18 -0.91 -7.05
CA ILE A 48 -0.47 -1.64 -8.13
C ILE A 48 0.54 -2.53 -8.85
N LEU A 49 0.23 -3.81 -8.91
CA LEU A 49 1.06 -4.83 -9.56
C LEU A 49 0.29 -5.51 -10.70
N PRO A 50 1.00 -6.05 -11.72
CA PRO A 50 0.37 -6.97 -12.66
C PRO A 50 -0.30 -8.15 -11.94
N ALA A 51 -1.49 -8.53 -12.39
CA ALA A 51 -2.22 -9.69 -11.86
C ALA A 51 -1.40 -10.98 -11.96
N SER A 52 -0.57 -11.06 -13.01
CA SER A 52 0.40 -12.14 -13.22
C SER A 52 1.63 -11.61 -13.95
N ALA A 53 2.81 -11.94 -13.44
CA ALA A 53 4.09 -11.64 -14.10
C ALA A 53 5.18 -12.62 -13.64
N HIS A 54 6.06 -13.02 -14.53
CA HIS A 54 7.21 -13.89 -14.25
C HIS A 54 6.90 -15.15 -13.43
N GLY A 55 5.76 -15.80 -13.75
CA GLY A 55 5.33 -17.04 -13.09
C GLY A 55 4.69 -16.83 -11.71
N LEU A 56 4.53 -15.60 -11.27
CA LEU A 56 3.80 -15.22 -10.05
C LEU A 56 2.41 -14.74 -10.43
N ASP A 57 1.38 -15.24 -9.75
CA ASP A 57 -0.03 -14.96 -10.03
C ASP A 57 -0.77 -14.70 -8.74
N TRP A 58 -1.54 -13.61 -8.68
CA TRP A 58 -2.36 -13.26 -7.54
C TRP A 58 -3.71 -13.98 -7.51
N ARG A 59 -4.21 -14.45 -8.65
CA ARG A 59 -5.53 -15.06 -8.79
C ARG A 59 -5.79 -16.26 -7.88
N PRO A 60 -4.82 -17.17 -7.64
CA PRO A 60 -5.01 -18.26 -6.70
C PRO A 60 -5.14 -17.81 -5.22
N LEU A 61 -4.59 -16.64 -4.87
CA LEU A 61 -4.67 -16.09 -3.52
C LEU A 61 -5.86 -15.15 -3.32
N LEU A 62 -6.40 -14.61 -4.39
CA LEU A 62 -7.48 -13.62 -4.41
C LEU A 62 -8.62 -14.12 -5.30
N PRO A 63 -9.37 -15.13 -4.85
CA PRO A 63 -10.41 -15.76 -5.66
C PRO A 63 -11.52 -14.77 -6.00
N LYS A 64 -12.05 -14.86 -7.22
CA LYS A 64 -13.11 -13.95 -7.69
C LYS A 64 -14.36 -13.92 -6.83
N SER A 65 -14.62 -15.01 -6.10
CA SER A 65 -15.72 -15.12 -5.14
C SER A 65 -15.65 -14.14 -3.98
N ASP A 66 -14.48 -13.56 -3.72
CA ASP A 66 -14.28 -12.59 -2.64
C ASP A 66 -14.70 -11.17 -3.03
N PHE A 67 -15.01 -10.96 -4.31
CA PHE A 67 -15.35 -9.66 -4.90
C PHE A 67 -16.72 -9.74 -5.58
N ASP A 68 -17.48 -8.65 -5.53
CA ASP A 68 -18.78 -8.60 -6.21
C ASP A 68 -18.64 -8.64 -7.73
N GLN A 69 -17.65 -7.92 -8.28
CA GLN A 69 -17.37 -7.86 -9.71
C GLN A 69 -15.85 -7.78 -9.97
N VAL A 70 -15.28 -8.86 -10.52
CA VAL A 70 -13.94 -8.79 -11.08
C VAL A 70 -14.06 -8.63 -12.60
N PRO A 71 -13.53 -7.54 -13.19
CA PRO A 71 -13.52 -7.41 -14.64
C PRO A 71 -12.82 -8.59 -15.31
N ALA A 72 -13.39 -9.11 -16.40
CA ALA A 72 -12.83 -10.26 -17.10
C ALA A 72 -11.40 -10.01 -17.61
N ASP A 73 -11.11 -8.76 -17.94
CA ASP A 73 -9.84 -8.23 -18.44
C ASP A 73 -9.01 -7.50 -17.38
N ALA A 74 -9.32 -7.70 -16.09
CA ALA A 74 -8.50 -7.15 -15.00
C ALA A 74 -7.09 -7.71 -15.04
N GLY A 75 -6.16 -6.89 -15.51
CA GLY A 75 -4.74 -7.22 -15.62
C GLY A 75 -3.88 -6.76 -14.44
N TRP A 76 -4.48 -6.06 -13.48
CA TRP A 76 -3.76 -5.42 -12.37
C TRP A 76 -4.49 -5.59 -11.05
N VAL A 77 -3.72 -5.55 -9.97
CA VAL A 77 -4.23 -5.61 -8.59
C VAL A 77 -3.58 -4.49 -7.78
N ALA A 78 -4.39 -3.69 -7.12
CA ALA A 78 -3.96 -2.68 -6.18
C ALA A 78 -3.97 -3.24 -4.76
N PHE A 79 -2.95 -2.88 -3.97
CA PHE A 79 -2.77 -3.30 -2.59
C PHE A 79 -2.57 -2.09 -1.70
N GLY A 80 -3.41 -1.97 -0.68
CA GLY A 80 -3.25 -1.08 0.44
C GLY A 80 -3.20 -1.84 1.76
N ALA A 81 -2.70 -1.23 2.82
CA ALA A 81 -2.75 -1.81 4.16
C ALA A 81 -2.78 -0.71 5.21
N GLY A 82 -3.59 -0.87 6.23
CA GLY A 82 -3.71 0.15 7.26
C GLY A 82 -4.42 -0.32 8.53
N GLU A 83 -4.73 0.62 9.40
CA GLU A 83 -5.43 0.35 10.65
C GLU A 83 -6.90 -0.04 10.36
N ARG A 84 -7.36 -1.11 11.01
CA ARG A 84 -8.65 -1.76 10.73
C ARG A 84 -9.84 -0.82 10.79
N ARG A 85 -9.97 -0.04 11.86
CA ARG A 85 -11.12 0.87 12.02
C ARG A 85 -11.09 1.99 11.00
N VAL A 86 -9.91 2.54 10.74
CA VAL A 86 -9.76 3.59 9.73
C VAL A 86 -10.21 3.09 8.39
N TYR A 87 -9.77 1.90 7.97
CA TYR A 87 -10.14 1.35 6.67
C TYR A 87 -11.60 0.93 6.59
N LEU A 88 -12.14 0.26 7.62
CA LEU A 88 -13.49 -0.28 7.54
C LEU A 88 -14.58 0.74 7.91
N GLU A 89 -14.26 1.76 8.73
CA GLU A 89 -15.25 2.73 9.23
C GLU A 89 -15.12 4.11 8.56
N THR A 90 -14.12 4.33 7.66
CA THR A 90 -13.84 5.66 7.07
C THR A 90 -13.66 5.56 5.55
N PRO A 91 -14.71 5.19 4.80
CA PRO A 91 -14.64 5.09 3.34
C PRO A 91 -14.37 6.44 2.67
N THR A 92 -14.77 7.55 3.29
CA THR A 92 -14.52 8.91 2.82
C THR A 92 -13.97 9.80 3.93
N TRP A 93 -13.38 10.94 3.56
CA TRP A 93 -12.90 11.94 4.51
C TRP A 93 -13.99 12.48 5.45
N GLY A 94 -15.23 12.52 5.01
CA GLY A 94 -16.38 12.95 5.79
C GLY A 94 -16.73 12.00 6.94
N ASP A 95 -16.25 10.75 6.86
CA ASP A 95 -16.56 9.70 7.83
C ASP A 95 -15.55 9.65 8.99
N ILE A 96 -14.54 10.54 8.98
CA ILE A 96 -13.56 10.62 10.06
C ILE A 96 -14.25 11.04 11.36
N THR A 97 -14.13 10.19 12.36
CA THR A 97 -14.64 10.43 13.72
C THR A 97 -13.48 10.59 14.71
N PRO A 98 -13.72 11.18 15.90
CA PRO A 98 -12.71 11.18 16.96
C PRO A 98 -12.22 9.77 17.33
N ARG A 99 -13.08 8.76 17.21
CA ARG A 99 -12.76 7.35 17.47
C ARG A 99 -11.80 6.78 16.42
N THR A 100 -12.05 7.02 15.13
CA THR A 100 -11.16 6.54 14.06
C THR A 100 -9.83 7.30 14.07
N LEU A 101 -9.85 8.61 14.40
CA LEU A 101 -8.62 9.38 14.60
C LEU A 101 -7.80 8.86 15.80
N TRP A 102 -8.46 8.49 16.90
CA TRP A 102 -7.81 7.84 18.04
C TRP A 102 -7.18 6.50 17.64
N ALA A 103 -7.92 5.66 16.90
CA ALA A 103 -7.42 4.39 16.39
C ALA A 103 -6.20 4.59 15.48
N ALA A 104 -6.25 5.56 14.57
CA ALA A 104 -5.12 5.91 13.70
C ALA A 104 -3.85 6.28 14.50
N THR A 105 -4.00 6.97 15.65
CA THR A 105 -2.87 7.41 16.47
C THR A 105 -2.36 6.33 17.41
N THR A 106 -3.26 5.61 18.10
CA THR A 106 -2.88 4.58 19.08
C THR A 106 -2.54 3.24 18.44
N GLY A 107 -3.05 3.01 17.23
CA GLY A 107 -2.86 1.80 16.46
C GLY A 107 -3.84 0.68 16.81
N GLY A 108 -3.99 -0.24 15.86
CA GLY A 108 -4.86 -1.40 15.94
C GLY A 108 -4.38 -2.52 15.02
N GLU A 109 -5.22 -3.53 14.84
CA GLU A 109 -4.97 -4.60 13.88
C GLU A 109 -4.85 -4.02 12.47
N ARG A 110 -4.02 -4.66 11.67
CA ARG A 110 -3.84 -4.30 10.26
C ARG A 110 -4.87 -5.02 9.42
N VAL A 111 -5.39 -4.33 8.42
CA VAL A 111 -6.12 -4.93 7.30
C VAL A 111 -5.38 -4.72 6.00
N MET A 112 -5.58 -5.64 5.07
CA MET A 112 -5.17 -5.51 3.68
C MET A 112 -6.38 -5.14 2.85
N HIS A 113 -6.26 -4.11 2.03
CA HIS A 113 -7.24 -3.73 1.02
C HIS A 113 -6.73 -4.15 -0.35
N VAL A 114 -7.58 -4.77 -1.15
CA VAL A 114 -7.25 -5.28 -2.47
C VAL A 114 -8.30 -4.84 -3.47
N GLU A 115 -7.90 -4.26 -4.59
CA GLU A 115 -8.79 -3.90 -5.68
C GLU A 115 -8.28 -4.43 -7.01
N TRP A 116 -9.17 -5.08 -7.79
CA TRP A 116 -8.90 -5.46 -9.17
C TRP A 116 -9.15 -4.29 -10.13
N THR A 117 -8.17 -4.00 -10.99
CA THR A 117 -8.29 -2.92 -11.97
C THR A 117 -7.84 -3.35 -13.37
N ARG A 118 -8.42 -2.72 -14.39
CA ARG A 118 -8.05 -2.91 -15.80
C ARG A 118 -6.87 -2.06 -16.19
N ASP A 119 -6.85 -0.85 -15.68
CA ASP A 119 -5.93 0.19 -16.12
C ASP A 119 -5.26 0.84 -14.91
N PRO A 120 -3.94 0.70 -14.76
CA PRO A 120 -3.19 1.38 -13.72
C PRO A 120 -2.75 2.82 -14.10
N THR A 121 -3.09 3.31 -15.31
CA THR A 121 -2.58 4.60 -15.82
C THR A 121 -3.12 5.81 -15.06
N TYR A 122 -4.18 5.65 -14.25
CA TYR A 122 -4.60 6.67 -13.29
C TYR A 122 -3.57 6.90 -12.17
N ALA A 123 -2.61 5.98 -12.03
CA ALA A 123 -1.61 6.06 -10.98
C ALA A 123 -0.57 7.15 -11.25
N ALA A 124 -0.18 7.85 -10.20
CA ALA A 124 0.71 9.00 -10.31
C ALA A 124 2.18 8.65 -10.61
N ARG A 125 2.63 7.43 -10.31
CA ARG A 125 4.05 7.03 -10.39
C ARG A 125 4.20 5.62 -10.95
N ALA A 126 5.10 5.45 -11.91
CA ALA A 126 5.54 4.15 -12.42
C ALA A 126 6.93 3.81 -11.88
N ILE A 127 7.18 2.55 -11.57
CA ILE A 127 8.48 2.04 -11.09
C ILE A 127 8.76 0.72 -11.81
N ARG A 128 9.91 0.60 -12.47
CA ARG A 128 10.34 -0.66 -13.09
C ARG A 128 11.22 -1.45 -12.12
N LEU A 129 10.98 -2.75 -12.07
CA LEU A 129 11.68 -3.69 -11.22
C LEU A 129 12.33 -4.78 -12.05
N THR A 130 13.49 -5.25 -11.61
CA THR A 130 14.01 -6.51 -12.14
C THR A 130 13.11 -7.68 -11.71
N PRO A 131 13.14 -8.85 -12.41
CA PRO A 131 12.38 -10.03 -11.98
C PRO A 131 12.65 -10.45 -10.55
N GLU A 132 13.87 -10.30 -10.08
CA GLU A 132 14.26 -10.62 -8.71
C GLU A 132 13.65 -9.64 -7.69
N GLN A 133 13.65 -8.35 -7.99
CA GLN A 133 13.00 -7.32 -7.15
C GLN A 133 11.49 -7.53 -7.10
N TYR A 134 10.88 -7.84 -8.24
CA TYR A 134 9.45 -8.14 -8.31
C TYR A 134 9.08 -9.36 -7.46
N ARG A 135 9.88 -10.44 -7.53
CA ARG A 135 9.67 -11.63 -6.70
C ARG A 135 9.74 -11.33 -5.21
N ARG A 136 10.73 -10.52 -4.79
CA ARG A 136 10.84 -10.07 -3.38
C ARG A 136 9.65 -9.20 -2.97
N LEU A 137 9.22 -8.29 -3.85
CA LEU A 137 8.04 -7.44 -3.58
C LEU A 137 6.78 -8.28 -3.42
N TRP A 138 6.54 -9.21 -4.35
CA TRP A 138 5.41 -10.13 -4.32
C TRP A 138 5.38 -10.92 -3.01
N ALA A 139 6.50 -11.52 -2.63
CA ALA A 139 6.63 -12.26 -1.38
C ALA A 139 6.39 -11.38 -0.14
N ALA A 140 6.90 -10.14 -0.16
CA ALA A 140 6.71 -9.18 0.93
C ALA A 140 5.24 -8.74 1.06
N ILE A 141 4.51 -8.56 -0.04
CA ILE A 141 3.08 -8.24 0.01
C ILE A 141 2.29 -9.46 0.50
N ARG A 142 2.56 -10.66 -0.05
CA ARG A 142 1.91 -11.90 0.39
C ARG A 142 2.08 -12.14 1.89
N ALA A 143 3.25 -11.88 2.44
CA ALA A 143 3.51 -11.97 3.89
C ALA A 143 2.76 -10.93 4.72
N GLY A 144 2.11 -9.95 4.11
CA GLY A 144 1.24 -8.98 4.76
C GLY A 144 -0.15 -9.54 5.08
N PHE A 145 -0.58 -10.61 4.42
CA PHE A 145 -1.87 -11.26 4.68
C PHE A 145 -1.78 -12.25 5.85
N ALA A 146 -2.78 -12.23 6.72
CA ALA A 146 -3.03 -13.38 7.60
C ALA A 146 -3.61 -14.51 6.76
N LEU A 147 -3.02 -15.71 6.87
CA LEU A 147 -3.41 -16.87 6.09
C LEU A 147 -4.13 -17.88 6.97
N ASP A 148 -5.12 -18.56 6.40
CA ASP A 148 -5.78 -19.71 7.02
C ASP A 148 -4.90 -20.98 6.99
N LEU A 149 -5.44 -22.08 7.47
CA LEU A 149 -4.74 -23.39 7.48
C LEU A 149 -4.43 -23.94 6.09
N ASN A 150 -5.13 -23.46 5.05
CA ASN A 150 -4.90 -23.83 3.65
C ASN A 150 -3.93 -22.87 2.94
N GLY A 151 -3.43 -21.85 3.65
CA GLY A 151 -2.53 -20.84 3.10
C GLY A 151 -3.25 -19.77 2.27
N GLN A 152 -4.57 -19.62 2.43
CA GLN A 152 -5.38 -18.60 1.77
C GLN A 152 -5.53 -17.36 2.66
N PRO A 153 -5.52 -16.14 2.10
CA PRO A 153 -5.83 -14.92 2.83
C PRO A 153 -7.21 -15.00 3.51
N VAL A 154 -7.28 -14.59 4.78
CA VAL A 154 -8.53 -14.58 5.54
C VAL A 154 -9.33 -13.34 5.15
N ARG A 155 -10.43 -13.55 4.40
CA ARG A 155 -11.32 -12.46 3.98
C ARG A 155 -12.08 -11.90 5.19
N ILE A 156 -12.24 -10.57 5.21
CA ILE A 156 -13.10 -9.86 6.16
C ILE A 156 -14.49 -9.73 5.52
N ASP A 157 -15.55 -10.03 6.27
CA ASP A 157 -16.93 -9.81 5.85
C ASP A 157 -17.25 -8.30 5.89
N HIS A 158 -17.00 -7.65 4.76
CA HIS A 158 -17.21 -6.22 4.54
C HIS A 158 -17.54 -6.00 3.05
N PRO A 159 -18.49 -5.11 2.72
CA PRO A 159 -18.93 -4.89 1.33
C PRO A 159 -17.86 -4.27 0.40
N GLY A 160 -16.71 -3.87 0.94
CA GLY A 160 -15.73 -3.09 0.19
C GLY A 160 -16.10 -1.61 0.10
N TYR A 161 -15.30 -0.83 -0.64
CA TYR A 161 -15.63 0.54 -1.04
C TYR A 161 -16.37 0.55 -2.39
N GLY A 162 -16.26 -0.53 -3.14
CA GLY A 162 -16.90 -0.74 -4.42
C GLY A 162 -16.98 -2.22 -4.81
N PRO A 163 -17.49 -2.52 -6.00
CA PRO A 163 -17.73 -3.92 -6.39
C PRO A 163 -16.45 -4.69 -6.74
N ARG A 164 -15.30 -4.02 -6.85
CA ARG A 164 -14.03 -4.61 -7.32
C ARG A 164 -12.99 -4.78 -6.22
N ASP A 165 -13.31 -4.41 -5.00
CA ASP A 165 -12.40 -4.46 -3.88
C ASP A 165 -12.89 -5.38 -2.76
N ALA A 166 -11.96 -5.83 -1.95
CA ALA A 166 -12.21 -6.66 -0.78
C ALA A 166 -11.18 -6.38 0.32
N PHE A 167 -11.56 -6.69 1.55
CA PHE A 167 -10.68 -6.57 2.72
C PHE A 167 -10.29 -7.95 3.24
N TYR A 168 -9.05 -8.04 3.70
CA TYR A 168 -8.49 -9.25 4.29
C TYR A 168 -7.79 -8.93 5.61
N GLU A 169 -7.72 -9.92 6.50
CA GLU A 169 -6.93 -9.80 7.72
C GLU A 169 -5.45 -9.61 7.37
N GLY A 170 -4.82 -8.61 7.99
CA GLY A 170 -3.41 -8.31 7.80
C GLY A 170 -2.56 -8.77 8.97
N VAL A 171 -1.29 -9.05 8.71
CA VAL A 171 -0.32 -9.37 9.76
C VAL A 171 0.19 -8.11 10.44
N GLY A 172 0.23 -8.14 11.78
CA GLY A 172 0.77 -7.08 12.61
C GLY A 172 -0.22 -5.96 12.90
N LYS A 173 0.32 -4.83 13.33
CA LYS A 173 -0.47 -3.65 13.70
C LYS A 173 -0.14 -2.48 12.78
N ALA A 174 -1.10 -1.58 12.62
CA ALA A 174 -0.90 -0.28 11.99
C ALA A 174 -1.12 0.83 13.01
N SER A 175 -0.40 1.94 12.89
CA SER A 175 -0.44 3.08 13.81
C SER A 175 0.05 4.35 13.12
N ALA A 176 0.10 5.47 13.82
CA ALA A 176 0.71 6.70 13.33
C ALA A 176 2.20 6.53 12.94
N ILE A 177 2.91 5.55 13.49
CA ILE A 177 4.30 5.27 13.13
C ILE A 177 4.39 4.30 11.94
N ASP A 178 3.55 3.27 11.92
CA ASP A 178 3.48 2.28 10.84
C ASP A 178 2.16 2.45 10.06
N THR A 179 2.08 3.57 9.36
CA THR A 179 0.92 3.97 8.55
C THR A 179 0.80 3.13 7.27
N CYS A 180 -0.29 3.30 6.52
CA CYS A 180 -0.46 2.72 5.19
C CYS A 180 0.71 3.08 4.25
N ASN A 181 1.12 4.35 4.20
CA ASN A 181 2.23 4.80 3.36
C ASN A 181 3.58 4.21 3.81
N GLN A 182 3.79 4.10 5.13
CA GLN A 182 4.98 3.46 5.68
C GLN A 182 5.03 1.96 5.36
N TRP A 183 3.86 1.29 5.36
CA TRP A 183 3.78 -0.11 4.94
C TRP A 183 4.25 -0.28 3.48
N ILE A 184 3.75 0.55 2.55
CA ILE A 184 4.20 0.54 1.13
C ILE A 184 5.71 0.79 1.05
N ALA A 185 6.23 1.82 1.74
CA ALA A 185 7.66 2.10 1.76
C ALA A 185 8.47 0.88 2.25
N SER A 186 7.97 0.17 3.26
CA SER A 186 8.62 -1.04 3.76
C SER A 186 8.65 -2.18 2.74
N ARG A 187 7.56 -2.38 1.95
CA ARG A 187 7.51 -3.39 0.88
C ARG A 187 8.52 -3.08 -0.21
N LEU A 188 8.61 -1.82 -0.63
CA LEU A 188 9.60 -1.37 -1.61
C LEU A 188 11.04 -1.57 -1.10
N ARG A 189 11.30 -1.26 0.18
CA ARG A 189 12.63 -1.51 0.78
C ARG A 189 13.00 -2.98 0.79
N LEU A 190 12.07 -3.87 1.16
CA LEU A 190 12.27 -5.33 1.14
C LEU A 190 12.54 -5.86 -0.27
N ALA A 191 11.94 -5.23 -1.28
CA ALA A 191 12.22 -5.52 -2.68
C ALA A 191 13.60 -5.03 -3.16
N GLY A 192 14.31 -4.26 -2.34
CA GLY A 192 15.60 -3.65 -2.72
C GLY A 192 15.46 -2.35 -3.50
N VAL A 193 14.26 -1.78 -3.57
CA VAL A 193 13.98 -0.49 -4.22
C VAL A 193 14.35 0.66 -3.27
N LYS A 194 14.91 1.74 -3.83
CA LYS A 194 15.20 2.94 -3.06
C LYS A 194 13.90 3.56 -2.54
N ALA A 195 13.73 3.59 -1.23
CA ALA A 195 12.61 4.24 -0.58
C ALA A 195 13.05 4.98 0.67
N SER A 196 12.20 5.86 1.18
CA SER A 196 12.46 6.63 2.40
C SER A 196 12.54 5.70 3.62
N LEU A 197 13.35 6.06 4.61
CA LEU A 197 13.46 5.31 5.86
C LEU A 197 12.13 5.28 6.61
N TRP A 198 11.46 6.43 6.67
CA TRP A 198 10.14 6.57 7.29
C TRP A 198 9.29 7.55 6.49
N SER A 199 8.10 7.09 6.07
CA SER A 199 7.19 7.81 5.18
C SER A 199 5.74 7.67 5.66
N PRO A 200 5.35 8.33 6.77
CA PRO A 200 3.97 8.26 7.25
C PRO A 200 3.00 9.00 6.33
N PHE A 201 3.50 9.91 5.49
CA PHE A 201 2.72 10.71 4.54
C PHE A 201 3.01 10.34 3.09
N VAL A 202 2.03 10.57 2.21
CA VAL A 202 2.11 10.35 0.75
C VAL A 202 3.35 11.01 0.15
N GLN A 203 3.59 12.28 0.48
CA GLN A 203 4.69 13.06 -0.07
C GLN A 203 6.06 12.44 0.27
N GLY A 204 6.22 11.95 1.51
CA GLY A 204 7.44 11.30 1.96
C GLY A 204 7.73 9.98 1.22
N LEU A 205 6.69 9.32 0.71
CA LEU A 205 6.82 8.10 -0.08
C LEU A 205 7.07 8.40 -1.56
N THR A 206 6.27 9.30 -2.15
CA THR A 206 6.16 9.41 -3.61
C THR A 206 7.20 10.34 -4.26
N TRP A 207 7.75 11.32 -3.54
CA TRP A 207 8.64 12.33 -4.11
C TRP A 207 9.89 11.79 -4.81
N ARG A 208 10.31 10.56 -4.48
CA ARG A 208 11.49 9.91 -5.04
C ARG A 208 11.26 9.30 -6.43
N TYR A 209 10.01 9.13 -6.84
CA TYR A 209 9.67 8.44 -8.07
C TYR A 209 9.14 9.43 -9.10
N ARG A 210 9.47 9.21 -10.36
CA ARG A 210 8.99 10.05 -11.46
C ARG A 210 7.47 9.91 -11.59
N LYS A 211 6.81 11.01 -11.95
CA LYS A 211 5.40 10.93 -12.39
C LYS A 211 5.33 10.04 -13.64
N ALA A 212 4.28 9.25 -13.73
CA ALA A 212 3.98 8.51 -14.94
C ALA A 212 3.70 9.54 -16.06
N ASP A 213 4.34 9.38 -17.21
CA ASP A 213 4.02 10.17 -18.38
C ASP A 213 2.69 9.68 -18.93
N HIS A 214 1.65 10.51 -18.85
CA HIS A 214 0.32 10.23 -19.42
C HIS A 214 0.22 10.67 -20.89
N SER A 215 1.36 10.87 -21.56
CA SER A 215 1.42 11.26 -22.95
C SER A 215 1.54 10.03 -23.85
N THR A 216 0.43 9.41 -24.16
CA THR A 216 0.15 8.72 -25.45
C THR A 216 -1.35 8.55 -25.63
#